data_e37b678ffe74a8cce6d24c1463e47433
#
_entry.id   e37b678ffe74a8cce6d24c1463e47433
#
_cell.length_a   1.000
_cell.length_b   1.000
_cell.length_c   1.000
_cell.angle_alpha   90.00
_cell.angle_beta   90.00
_cell.angle_gamma   90.00
#
_symmetry.space_group_name_H-M   'P 1'
#
loop_
_entity.id
_entity.type
_entity.pdbx_description
1 polymer ?
#
loop_
_entity_poly.entity_id
_entity_poly.type
_entity_poly.pdbx_seq_one_letter_code
_entity_poly.pdbx_strand_id
1 'polypeptide(L)'
;MMRRRKVILLTIVVILIIIGFKMLFYFHVDPSSEEFTNVDLCPACYGRDLCPQFFHGDISLLGISKLRYLKSSKNVFLGKLSNNRVVLKKLAHDSEIANMDKLLCDKANLSPCDVKDAVKILIHKHLEIPDSFHFKNLIKTLDSSTDITRCPSERLITYLQDQLNMKRKLIDFEDVGSHGLGELMYGLLLNPEGIILQAFSQAEGWPFPQYLGSCGRVIVEEYVGKTISYYEDSPWKQRVDIAYQLLLIAQMLTENDSGFSLYMTDVNMDNFAVRSDGTVLLVDVESVVIVDRFNLKKDQNFLNKRHHSKGQFCKDCLNFSFDDLCNHSQSDHNYYAICKGLLVPESYYSPKGFLHEIPENVNTQTNLSVLVQECANPSTLFNRFRVVPKILQIMKSLL
;
A
#
# COMPACT_ATOMS: atom_id res chain seq x y z
N MET A 1 12.20 -63.32 11.08
CA MET A 1 12.63 -61.97 11.56
C MET A 1 12.47 -60.87 10.47
N MET A 2 12.99 -61.06 9.27
CA MET A 2 12.87 -60.11 8.13
C MET A 2 11.47 -59.70 7.72
N ARG A 3 10.49 -60.63 7.72
CA ARG A 3 9.11 -60.34 7.30
C ARG A 3 8.36 -59.40 8.27
N ARG A 4 8.59 -59.51 9.59
CA ARG A 4 8.06 -58.58 10.61
C ARG A 4 8.66 -57.20 10.50
N ARG A 5 9.97 -57.05 10.23
CA ARG A 5 10.60 -55.73 10.02
C ARG A 5 10.08 -55.01 8.79
N LYS A 6 9.80 -55.71 7.68
CA LYS A 6 9.21 -55.14 6.47
C LYS A 6 7.76 -54.64 6.73
N VAL A 7 6.98 -55.41 7.49
CA VAL A 7 5.58 -54.99 7.83
C VAL A 7 5.62 -53.75 8.73
N ILE A 8 6.46 -53.69 9.74
CA ILE A 8 6.61 -52.51 10.62
C ILE A 8 7.05 -51.27 9.83
N LEU A 9 8.02 -51.42 8.92
CA LEU A 9 8.48 -50.31 8.08
C LEU A 9 7.36 -49.78 7.17
N LEU A 10 6.59 -50.68 6.55
CA LEU A 10 5.45 -50.33 5.70
C LEU A 10 4.36 -49.58 6.50
N THR A 11 4.06 -50.03 7.72
CA THR A 11 3.10 -49.37 8.61
C THR A 11 3.54 -47.99 9.00
N ILE A 12 4.83 -47.79 9.33
CA ILE A 12 5.38 -46.47 9.64
C ILE A 12 5.27 -45.52 8.44
N VAL A 13 5.60 -46.00 7.22
CA VAL A 13 5.50 -45.22 6.00
C VAL A 13 4.05 -44.79 5.74
N VAL A 14 3.10 -45.70 5.89
CA VAL A 14 1.67 -45.38 5.73
C VAL A 14 1.20 -44.38 6.77
N ILE A 15 1.61 -44.51 8.03
CA ILE A 15 1.28 -43.53 9.08
C ILE A 15 1.88 -42.16 8.76
N LEU A 16 3.13 -42.09 8.31
CA LEU A 16 3.78 -40.82 7.91
C LEU A 16 3.09 -40.19 6.71
N ILE A 17 2.64 -40.98 5.74
CA ILE A 17 1.86 -40.50 4.59
C ILE A 17 0.52 -39.92 5.07
N ILE A 18 -0.20 -40.62 5.96
CA ILE A 18 -1.49 -40.17 6.51
C ILE A 18 -1.30 -38.88 7.32
N ILE A 19 -0.25 -38.83 8.16
CA ILE A 19 0.08 -37.61 8.90
C ILE A 19 0.42 -36.47 7.94
N GLY A 20 1.23 -36.72 6.91
CA GLY A 20 1.58 -35.75 5.87
C GLY A 20 0.34 -35.23 5.13
N PHE A 21 -0.60 -36.12 4.74
CA PHE A 21 -1.85 -35.73 4.13
C PHE A 21 -2.75 -34.91 5.09
N LYS A 22 -2.89 -35.33 6.36
CA LYS A 22 -3.64 -34.54 7.35
C LYS A 22 -3.01 -33.17 7.60
N MET A 23 -1.68 -33.09 7.66
CA MET A 23 -0.98 -31.81 7.76
C MET A 23 -1.24 -30.93 6.55
N LEU A 24 -1.16 -31.45 5.32
CA LEU A 24 -1.47 -30.70 4.10
C LEU A 24 -2.92 -30.14 4.09
N PHE A 25 -3.89 -30.95 4.52
CA PHE A 25 -5.28 -30.49 4.66
C PHE A 25 -5.44 -29.43 5.75
N TYR A 26 -4.77 -29.59 6.88
CA TYR A 26 -4.84 -28.62 7.99
C TYR A 26 -4.22 -27.28 7.65
N PHE A 27 -3.23 -27.27 6.73
CA PHE A 27 -2.54 -26.06 6.29
C PHE A 27 -3.11 -25.43 5.02
N HIS A 28 -4.14 -26.03 4.42
CA HIS A 28 -4.77 -25.49 3.22
C HIS A 28 -5.60 -24.25 3.55
N VAL A 29 -5.33 -23.14 2.87
CA VAL A 29 -6.12 -21.91 2.96
C VAL A 29 -7.24 -21.97 1.95
N ASP A 30 -8.48 -21.90 2.42
CA ASP A 30 -9.67 -21.78 1.60
C ASP A 30 -10.11 -20.31 1.55
N PRO A 31 -10.01 -19.63 0.39
CA PRO A 31 -10.42 -18.25 0.27
C PRO A 31 -11.93 -18.03 0.43
N SER A 32 -12.74 -19.06 0.23
CA SER A 32 -14.21 -19.00 0.38
C SER A 32 -14.69 -19.11 1.84
N SER A 33 -13.78 -19.43 2.77
CA SER A 33 -14.14 -19.58 4.17
C SER A 33 -14.40 -18.24 4.86
N GLU A 34 -15.35 -18.23 5.79
CA GLU A 34 -15.61 -17.07 6.65
C GLU A 34 -14.38 -16.71 7.48
N GLU A 35 -13.58 -17.69 7.91
CA GLU A 35 -12.32 -17.48 8.62
C GLU A 35 -11.29 -16.71 7.78
N PHE A 36 -11.28 -16.93 6.46
CA PHE A 36 -10.38 -16.19 5.57
C PHE A 36 -10.87 -14.76 5.33
N THR A 37 -12.14 -14.57 5.04
CA THR A 37 -12.73 -13.28 4.70
C THR A 37 -13.07 -12.41 5.91
N ASN A 38 -13.50 -13.04 7.03
CA ASN A 38 -14.05 -12.36 8.21
C ASN A 38 -15.19 -11.39 7.85
N VAL A 39 -16.04 -11.77 6.89
CA VAL A 39 -17.15 -10.95 6.37
C VAL A 39 -18.22 -10.68 7.42
N ASP A 40 -18.39 -11.59 8.35
CA ASP A 40 -19.29 -11.50 9.50
C ASP A 40 -18.97 -10.33 10.44
N LEU A 41 -17.76 -9.81 10.40
CA LEU A 41 -17.30 -8.68 11.22
C LEU A 41 -17.61 -7.30 10.59
N CYS A 42 -18.15 -7.25 9.36
CA CYS A 42 -18.54 -5.96 8.75
C CYS A 42 -19.65 -5.26 9.58
N PRO A 43 -19.55 -3.91 9.78
CA PRO A 43 -18.77 -2.95 9.03
C PRO A 43 -17.31 -2.73 9.50
N ALA A 44 -16.78 -3.49 10.46
CA ALA A 44 -15.36 -3.50 10.81
C ALA A 44 -14.56 -4.30 9.76
N CYS A 45 -14.58 -3.86 8.51
CA CYS A 45 -14.03 -4.53 7.34
C CYS A 45 -13.71 -3.55 6.21
N TYR A 46 -13.22 -4.02 5.05
CA TYR A 46 -12.91 -3.19 3.89
C TYR A 46 -14.06 -3.10 2.87
N GLY A 47 -15.04 -4.02 2.93
CA GLY A 47 -16.22 -4.04 2.06
C GLY A 47 -16.72 -5.46 1.76
N ARG A 48 -17.74 -5.54 0.87
CA ARG A 48 -18.45 -6.81 0.57
C ARG A 48 -18.74 -7.02 -0.92
N ASP A 49 -18.27 -6.14 -1.77
CA ASP A 49 -18.56 -6.09 -3.20
C ASP A 49 -18.09 -7.34 -3.99
N LEU A 50 -17.03 -8.03 -3.56
CA LEU A 50 -16.55 -9.27 -4.14
C LEU A 50 -16.95 -10.54 -3.36
N CYS A 51 -17.73 -10.43 -2.28
CA CYS A 51 -18.11 -11.63 -1.51
C CYS A 51 -18.84 -12.69 -2.33
N PRO A 52 -19.73 -12.34 -3.27
CA PRO A 52 -20.33 -13.37 -4.15
C PRO A 52 -19.28 -14.21 -4.88
N GLN A 53 -18.22 -13.57 -5.42
CA GLN A 53 -17.16 -14.27 -6.17
C GLN A 53 -16.29 -15.16 -5.26
N PHE A 54 -16.09 -14.75 -4.00
CA PHE A 54 -15.43 -15.60 -3.00
C PHE A 54 -16.25 -16.86 -2.71
N PHE A 55 -17.55 -16.70 -2.42
CA PHE A 55 -18.41 -17.81 -2.01
C PHE A 55 -18.86 -18.70 -3.17
N HIS A 56 -18.94 -18.20 -4.40
CA HIS A 56 -19.19 -19.01 -5.59
C HIS A 56 -17.94 -19.76 -6.08
N GLY A 57 -16.75 -19.49 -5.50
CA GLY A 57 -15.51 -20.16 -5.88
C GLY A 57 -14.84 -19.61 -7.14
N ASP A 58 -15.22 -18.40 -7.57
CA ASP A 58 -14.59 -17.72 -8.72
C ASP A 58 -13.18 -17.24 -8.36
N ILE A 59 -12.87 -17.13 -7.06
CA ILE A 59 -11.57 -16.78 -6.53
C ILE A 59 -10.85 -18.02 -6.02
N SER A 60 -9.63 -18.23 -6.48
CA SER A 60 -8.78 -19.35 -6.03
C SER A 60 -7.36 -18.91 -5.78
N LEU A 61 -6.69 -19.50 -4.79
CA LEU A 61 -5.29 -19.23 -4.48
C LEU A 61 -4.34 -20.03 -5.38
N LEU A 62 -3.16 -19.49 -5.65
CA LEU A 62 -2.13 -20.09 -6.51
C LEU A 62 -0.88 -20.50 -5.72
N GLY A 63 -0.24 -21.60 -6.14
CA GLY A 63 1.07 -22.02 -5.65
C GLY A 63 1.12 -22.17 -4.12
N ILE A 64 2.17 -21.62 -3.52
CA ILE A 64 2.41 -21.64 -2.07
C ILE A 64 1.40 -20.83 -1.27
N SER A 65 0.69 -19.89 -1.90
CA SER A 65 -0.39 -19.12 -1.26
C SER A 65 -1.53 -20.00 -0.73
N LYS A 66 -1.62 -21.26 -1.19
CA LYS A 66 -2.56 -22.24 -0.64
C LYS A 66 -2.18 -22.78 0.73
N LEU A 67 -0.97 -22.52 1.21
CA LEU A 67 -0.45 -23.09 2.45
C LEU A 67 -0.38 -22.04 3.56
N ARG A 68 -1.14 -22.22 4.62
CA ARG A 68 -1.31 -21.26 5.72
C ARG A 68 -0.01 -20.85 6.42
N TYR A 69 0.96 -21.77 6.56
CA TYR A 69 2.20 -21.56 7.33
C TYR A 69 3.44 -21.20 6.50
N LEU A 70 3.34 -21.23 5.19
CA LEU A 70 4.42 -20.76 4.30
C LEU A 70 4.21 -19.30 3.88
N LYS A 71 3.41 -18.55 4.65
CA LYS A 71 3.14 -17.15 4.42
C LYS A 71 4.35 -16.28 4.64
N SER A 72 4.52 -15.33 3.75
CA SER A 72 5.28 -14.11 4.02
C SER A 72 4.66 -13.36 5.22
N SER A 73 5.45 -12.56 5.89
CA SER A 73 5.05 -11.74 7.04
C SER A 73 3.84 -10.81 6.77
N LYS A 74 3.44 -10.59 5.51
CA LYS A 74 2.47 -9.56 5.09
C LYS A 74 1.10 -10.06 4.65
N ASN A 75 0.68 -11.30 4.94
CA ASN A 75 -0.66 -11.81 4.56
C ASN A 75 -1.08 -11.54 3.09
N VAL A 76 -0.12 -11.58 2.16
CA VAL A 76 -0.32 -11.37 0.72
C VAL A 76 -0.41 -12.71 0.02
N PHE A 77 -1.43 -12.90 -0.82
CA PHE A 77 -1.71 -14.15 -1.51
C PHE A 77 -1.82 -13.92 -3.01
N LEU A 78 -1.13 -14.75 -3.78
CA LEU A 78 -1.34 -14.80 -5.22
C LEU A 78 -2.56 -15.68 -5.52
N GLY A 79 -3.48 -15.15 -6.30
CA GLY A 79 -4.72 -15.84 -6.67
C GLY A 79 -5.11 -15.67 -8.14
N LYS A 80 -6.29 -16.21 -8.44
CA LYS A 80 -7.02 -15.96 -9.69
C LYS A 80 -8.43 -15.52 -9.36
N LEU A 81 -8.93 -14.55 -10.11
CA LEU A 81 -10.34 -14.21 -10.22
C LEU A 81 -10.75 -14.55 -11.65
N SER A 82 -11.59 -15.58 -11.79
CA SER A 82 -11.88 -16.21 -13.10
C SER A 82 -10.57 -16.64 -13.78
N ASN A 83 -10.18 -16.02 -14.88
CA ASN A 83 -8.93 -16.34 -15.61
C ASN A 83 -7.76 -15.37 -15.36
N ASN A 84 -8.00 -14.25 -14.66
CA ASN A 84 -7.00 -13.24 -14.42
C ASN A 84 -6.23 -13.50 -13.13
N ARG A 85 -4.91 -13.26 -13.14
CA ARG A 85 -4.13 -13.28 -11.92
C ARG A 85 -4.46 -12.05 -11.08
N VAL A 86 -4.60 -12.26 -9.77
CA VAL A 86 -4.90 -11.22 -8.80
C VAL A 86 -4.03 -11.37 -7.56
N VAL A 87 -3.93 -10.32 -6.77
CA VAL A 87 -3.34 -10.33 -5.45
C VAL A 87 -4.46 -10.13 -4.43
N LEU A 88 -4.50 -11.00 -3.43
CA LEU A 88 -5.39 -10.87 -2.28
C LEU A 88 -4.55 -10.43 -1.09
N LYS A 89 -4.97 -9.39 -0.39
CA LYS A 89 -4.28 -8.86 0.79
C LYS A 89 -5.21 -8.83 2.00
N LYS A 90 -4.78 -9.47 3.08
CA LYS A 90 -5.31 -9.21 4.43
C LYS A 90 -4.43 -8.12 5.03
N LEU A 91 -4.84 -6.89 4.95
CA LEU A 91 -4.03 -5.68 5.07
C LEU A 91 -3.42 -5.40 6.46
N ALA A 92 -3.39 -6.41 7.36
CA ALA A 92 -2.73 -6.30 8.66
C ALA A 92 -2.40 -7.70 9.22
N HIS A 93 -1.49 -7.77 10.17
CA HIS A 93 -1.23 -8.99 10.94
C HIS A 93 -2.40 -9.29 11.89
N ASP A 94 -2.60 -10.55 12.22
CA ASP A 94 -3.67 -10.97 13.15
C ASP A 94 -3.60 -10.24 14.51
N SER A 95 -2.38 -9.92 14.98
CA SER A 95 -2.18 -9.15 16.20
C SER A 95 -2.59 -7.68 16.08
N GLU A 96 -2.36 -7.06 14.93
CA GLU A 96 -2.75 -5.67 14.65
C GLU A 96 -4.27 -5.57 14.54
N ILE A 97 -4.89 -6.53 13.85
CA ILE A 97 -6.35 -6.67 13.76
C ILE A 97 -6.98 -6.80 15.15
N ALA A 98 -6.46 -7.73 15.96
CA ALA A 98 -6.98 -7.94 17.33
C ALA A 98 -6.82 -6.71 18.22
N ASN A 99 -5.70 -5.99 18.11
CA ASN A 99 -5.47 -4.75 18.85
C ASN A 99 -6.43 -3.64 18.42
N MET A 100 -6.69 -3.51 17.11
CA MET A 100 -7.64 -2.54 16.56
C MET A 100 -9.07 -2.86 17.01
N ASP A 101 -9.50 -4.13 16.89
CA ASP A 101 -10.83 -4.56 17.34
C ASP A 101 -11.04 -4.26 18.84
N LYS A 102 -10.04 -4.55 19.66
CA LYS A 102 -10.06 -4.21 21.08
C LYS A 102 -10.16 -2.70 21.32
N LEU A 103 -9.35 -1.89 20.61
CA LEU A 103 -9.39 -0.43 20.72
C LEU A 103 -10.78 0.12 20.39
N LEU A 104 -11.42 -0.36 19.32
CA LEU A 104 -12.76 0.05 18.93
C LEU A 104 -13.81 -0.31 20.00
N CYS A 105 -13.75 -1.53 20.57
CA CYS A 105 -14.62 -1.94 21.64
C CYS A 105 -14.42 -1.11 22.93
N ASP A 106 -13.17 -0.83 23.30
CA ASP A 106 -12.84 0.00 24.47
C ASP A 106 -13.38 1.43 24.30
N LYS A 107 -13.24 2.02 23.10
CA LYS A 107 -13.78 3.37 22.79
C LYS A 107 -15.30 3.41 22.72
N ALA A 108 -15.94 2.32 22.34
CA ALA A 108 -17.40 2.18 22.35
C ALA A 108 -17.95 1.84 23.75
N ASN A 109 -17.10 1.58 24.74
CA ASN A 109 -17.45 1.06 26.08
C ASN A 109 -18.24 -0.28 25.98
N LEU A 110 -17.85 -1.17 25.09
CA LEU A 110 -18.55 -2.42 24.82
C LEU A 110 -17.80 -3.61 25.43
N SER A 111 -18.44 -4.32 26.37
CA SER A 111 -17.91 -5.53 27.00
C SER A 111 -19.08 -6.52 27.24
N PRO A 112 -19.06 -7.76 26.72
CA PRO A 112 -17.97 -8.31 25.88
C PRO A 112 -17.83 -7.60 24.55
N CYS A 113 -16.64 -7.70 23.93
CA CYS A 113 -16.34 -7.04 22.68
C CYS A 113 -17.10 -7.70 21.50
N ASP A 114 -17.96 -6.92 20.84
CA ASP A 114 -18.44 -7.15 19.47
C ASP A 114 -18.03 -5.96 18.62
N VAL A 115 -17.05 -6.16 17.74
CA VAL A 115 -16.46 -5.07 16.96
C VAL A 115 -17.43 -4.47 15.95
N LYS A 116 -18.42 -5.25 15.45
CA LYS A 116 -19.48 -4.74 14.55
C LYS A 116 -20.33 -3.70 15.24
N ASP A 117 -20.75 -4.03 16.45
CA ASP A 117 -21.57 -3.11 17.23
C ASP A 117 -20.75 -1.94 17.77
N ALA A 118 -19.48 -2.15 18.11
CA ALA A 118 -18.57 -1.07 18.46
C ALA A 118 -18.45 -0.04 17.34
N VAL A 119 -18.24 -0.48 16.09
CA VAL A 119 -18.17 0.41 14.92
C VAL A 119 -19.49 1.16 14.72
N LYS A 120 -20.64 0.49 14.81
CA LYS A 120 -21.95 1.13 14.67
C LYS A 120 -22.18 2.20 15.75
N ILE A 121 -21.88 1.88 17.01
CA ILE A 121 -21.99 2.83 18.14
C ILE A 121 -21.11 4.07 17.90
N LEU A 122 -19.86 3.87 17.52
CA LEU A 122 -18.92 4.97 17.28
C LEU A 122 -19.39 5.87 16.12
N ILE A 123 -19.91 5.29 15.06
CA ILE A 123 -20.46 6.06 13.93
C ILE A 123 -21.74 6.78 14.33
N HIS A 124 -22.69 6.10 14.95
CA HIS A 124 -23.97 6.71 15.37
C HIS A 124 -23.73 7.90 16.30
N LYS A 125 -22.87 7.77 17.27
CA LYS A 125 -22.50 8.83 18.21
C LYS A 125 -21.96 10.08 17.50
N HIS A 126 -21.43 9.94 16.29
CA HIS A 126 -20.83 11.04 15.51
C HIS A 126 -21.70 11.49 14.33
N LEU A 127 -22.67 10.66 13.88
CA LEU A 127 -23.64 11.01 12.83
C LEU A 127 -24.80 11.87 13.33
N GLU A 128 -25.10 11.85 14.64
CA GLU A 128 -26.15 12.71 15.24
C GLU A 128 -25.83 14.22 15.16
N ILE A 129 -24.60 14.55 14.73
CA ILE A 129 -24.15 15.93 14.55
C ILE A 129 -23.80 16.12 13.06
N PRO A 130 -24.63 16.85 12.28
CA PRO A 130 -24.44 16.96 10.83
C PRO A 130 -23.28 17.89 10.50
N ASP A 131 -22.04 17.39 10.45
CA ASP A 131 -20.88 18.10 9.89
C ASP A 131 -19.70 17.16 9.59
N SER A 132 -19.06 17.29 8.42
CA SER A 132 -17.83 16.55 8.04
C SER A 132 -16.70 16.72 9.05
N PHE A 133 -16.72 17.83 9.77
CA PHE A 133 -15.80 18.16 10.85
C PHE A 133 -15.75 17.08 11.96
N HIS A 134 -16.84 16.36 12.20
CA HIS A 134 -16.94 15.36 13.27
C HIS A 134 -16.26 14.03 12.93
N PHE A 135 -16.30 13.58 11.67
CA PHE A 135 -15.60 12.38 11.25
C PHE A 135 -14.08 12.53 11.39
N LYS A 136 -13.53 13.70 11.05
CA LYS A 136 -12.12 14.05 11.31
C LYS A 136 -11.76 13.98 12.80
N ASN A 137 -12.65 14.45 13.66
CA ASN A 137 -12.45 14.40 15.11
C ASN A 137 -12.51 12.95 15.62
N LEU A 138 -13.42 12.12 15.09
CA LEU A 138 -13.48 10.70 15.42
C LEU A 138 -12.14 10.01 15.10
N ILE A 139 -11.60 10.19 13.90
CA ILE A 139 -10.30 9.62 13.50
C ILE A 139 -9.19 10.09 14.46
N LYS A 140 -9.17 11.37 14.83
CA LYS A 140 -8.19 11.90 15.80
C LYS A 140 -8.33 11.31 17.21
N THR A 141 -9.57 11.13 17.69
CA THR A 141 -9.82 10.58 19.04
C THR A 141 -9.48 9.10 19.15
N LEU A 142 -9.44 8.39 18.03
CA LEU A 142 -9.07 6.98 17.94
C LEU A 142 -7.56 6.76 17.90
N ASP A 143 -6.78 7.85 17.88
CA ASP A 143 -5.30 7.84 17.92
C ASP A 143 -4.69 6.88 16.87
N SER A 144 -5.16 7.01 15.62
CA SER A 144 -4.68 6.18 14.52
C SER A 144 -3.19 6.41 14.25
N SER A 145 -2.48 5.32 14.05
CA SER A 145 -1.06 5.32 13.69
C SER A 145 -0.82 5.31 12.18
N THR A 146 -1.88 5.23 11.34
CA THR A 146 -1.72 5.16 9.88
C THR A 146 -1.26 6.50 9.30
N ASP A 147 -0.44 6.44 8.26
CA ASP A 147 0.18 7.63 7.67
C ASP A 147 -0.84 8.58 7.02
N ILE A 148 -1.91 8.04 6.43
CA ILE A 148 -2.98 8.84 5.82
C ILE A 148 -3.68 9.76 6.82
N THR A 149 -3.69 9.40 8.10
CA THR A 149 -4.35 10.18 9.16
C THR A 149 -3.46 11.26 9.77
N ARG A 150 -2.19 11.34 9.35
CA ARG A 150 -1.21 12.32 9.90
C ARG A 150 -1.53 13.76 9.51
N CYS A 151 -2.00 14.01 8.27
CA CYS A 151 -2.35 15.34 7.78
C CYS A 151 -3.85 15.46 7.48
N PRO A 152 -4.77 15.27 8.44
CA PRO A 152 -6.19 15.20 8.17
C PRO A 152 -6.76 16.56 7.77
N SER A 153 -7.44 16.66 6.62
CA SER A 153 -8.21 17.81 6.18
C SER A 153 -9.67 17.44 5.95
N GLU A 154 -10.58 18.41 6.04
CA GLU A 154 -11.99 18.17 5.71
C GLU A 154 -12.13 17.76 4.25
N ARG A 155 -11.45 18.48 3.34
CA ARG A 155 -11.48 18.19 1.91
C ARG A 155 -10.98 16.77 1.60
N LEU A 156 -9.92 16.28 2.27
CA LEU A 156 -9.46 14.92 2.09
C LEU A 156 -10.52 13.90 2.53
N ILE A 157 -11.09 14.07 3.71
CA ILE A 157 -12.10 13.15 4.24
C ILE A 157 -13.34 13.14 3.34
N THR A 158 -13.85 14.31 2.94
CA THR A 158 -14.98 14.41 2.01
C THR A 158 -14.66 13.76 0.67
N TYR A 159 -13.47 14.01 0.12
CA TYR A 159 -13.02 13.39 -1.13
C TYR A 159 -13.01 11.86 -1.03
N LEU A 160 -12.47 11.31 0.04
CA LEU A 160 -12.45 9.85 0.26
C LEU A 160 -13.87 9.28 0.38
N GLN A 161 -14.76 9.96 1.12
CA GLN A 161 -16.17 9.57 1.24
C GLN A 161 -16.89 9.58 -0.11
N ASP A 162 -16.71 10.65 -0.88
CA ASP A 162 -17.37 10.80 -2.18
C ASP A 162 -16.90 9.74 -3.18
N GLN A 163 -15.59 9.47 -3.23
CA GLN A 163 -15.05 8.44 -4.11
C GLN A 163 -15.57 7.04 -3.77
N LEU A 164 -15.65 6.70 -2.50
CA LEU A 164 -16.18 5.41 -2.05
C LEU A 164 -17.70 5.32 -2.30
N ASN A 165 -18.44 6.40 -2.03
CA ASN A 165 -19.90 6.43 -2.24
C ASN A 165 -20.28 6.37 -3.73
N MET A 166 -19.55 7.08 -4.60
CA MET A 166 -19.81 7.02 -6.05
C MET A 166 -19.63 5.62 -6.60
N LYS A 167 -18.57 4.91 -6.18
CA LYS A 167 -18.32 3.54 -6.63
C LYS A 167 -19.36 2.54 -6.12
N ARG A 168 -19.87 2.73 -4.90
CA ARG A 168 -20.92 1.88 -4.32
C ARG A 168 -22.29 2.09 -4.93
N LYS A 169 -22.66 3.33 -5.25
CA LYS A 169 -23.93 3.63 -5.96
C LYS A 169 -24.02 2.94 -7.31
N LEU A 170 -22.90 2.56 -7.91
CA LEU A 170 -22.84 1.79 -9.15
C LEU A 170 -23.09 0.30 -8.94
N ILE A 171 -22.99 -0.21 -7.71
CA ILE A 171 -23.01 -1.64 -7.39
C ILE A 171 -24.25 -2.03 -6.58
N ASP A 172 -24.71 -1.20 -5.63
CA ASP A 172 -25.81 -1.54 -4.72
C ASP A 172 -26.73 -0.35 -4.40
N PHE A 173 -28.05 -0.55 -4.53
CA PHE A 173 -29.07 0.52 -4.36
C PHE A 173 -29.57 0.70 -2.92
N GLU A 174 -29.29 -0.17 -1.95
CA GLU A 174 -30.08 -0.20 -0.71
C GLU A 174 -29.42 0.17 0.62
N ASP A 175 -28.06 0.25 0.76
CA ASP A 175 -27.46 0.46 2.10
C ASP A 175 -26.20 1.34 2.14
N VAL A 176 -26.29 2.55 1.59
CA VAL A 176 -25.13 3.46 1.40
C VAL A 176 -24.74 4.27 2.67
N GLY A 177 -25.62 4.34 3.70
CA GLY A 177 -25.43 5.33 4.76
C GLY A 177 -24.40 4.96 5.84
N SER A 178 -24.69 3.97 6.66
CA SER A 178 -23.93 3.67 7.87
C SER A 178 -22.80 2.63 7.67
N HIS A 179 -23.00 1.66 6.79
CA HIS A 179 -21.98 0.62 6.51
C HIS A 179 -20.76 1.22 5.82
N GLY A 180 -20.96 2.10 4.83
CA GLY A 180 -19.84 2.75 4.12
C GLY A 180 -18.93 3.58 5.00
N LEU A 181 -19.48 4.27 6.00
CA LEU A 181 -18.70 5.04 6.98
C LEU A 181 -17.90 4.10 7.91
N GLY A 182 -18.47 2.93 8.27
CA GLY A 182 -17.77 1.94 9.09
C GLY A 182 -16.55 1.37 8.40
N GLU A 183 -16.70 1.00 7.15
CA GLU A 183 -15.62 0.47 6.33
C GLU A 183 -14.54 1.53 6.05
N LEU A 184 -14.95 2.80 5.78
CA LEU A 184 -14.01 3.91 5.66
C LEU A 184 -13.24 4.13 6.97
N MET A 185 -13.93 4.20 8.10
CA MET A 185 -13.30 4.36 9.41
C MET A 185 -12.32 3.23 9.69
N TYR A 186 -12.76 1.98 9.50
CA TYR A 186 -11.94 0.80 9.77
C TYR A 186 -10.69 0.77 8.90
N GLY A 187 -10.82 1.04 7.61
CA GLY A 187 -9.69 1.11 6.69
C GLY A 187 -8.72 2.25 7.02
N LEU A 188 -9.22 3.46 7.32
CA LEU A 188 -8.34 4.57 7.71
C LEU A 188 -7.56 4.30 9.00
N LEU A 189 -8.11 3.53 9.93
CA LEU A 189 -7.50 3.25 11.23
C LEU A 189 -6.53 2.06 11.19
N LEU A 190 -6.83 1.03 10.41
CA LEU A 190 -6.03 -0.20 10.38
C LEU A 190 -5.02 -0.20 9.23
N ASN A 191 -5.49 -0.05 8.00
CA ASN A 191 -4.67 0.01 6.80
C ASN A 191 -5.44 0.68 5.65
N PRO A 192 -4.97 1.83 5.16
CA PRO A 192 -5.70 2.64 4.20
C PRO A 192 -5.54 2.20 2.73
N GLU A 193 -4.76 1.17 2.43
CA GLU A 193 -4.43 0.78 1.06
C GLU A 193 -5.66 0.61 0.18
N GLY A 194 -6.67 -0.14 0.63
CA GLY A 194 -7.90 -0.34 -0.13
C GLY A 194 -8.68 0.97 -0.40
N ILE A 195 -8.58 1.93 0.49
CA ILE A 195 -9.19 3.26 0.33
C ILE A 195 -8.40 4.09 -0.69
N ILE A 196 -7.06 4.10 -0.58
CA ILE A 196 -6.17 4.84 -1.48
C ILE A 196 -6.35 4.34 -2.93
N LEU A 197 -6.34 3.02 -3.14
CA LEU A 197 -6.53 2.42 -4.47
C LEU A 197 -7.90 2.75 -5.10
N GLN A 198 -8.92 2.94 -4.27
CA GLN A 198 -10.23 3.36 -4.73
C GLN A 198 -10.30 4.87 -5.00
N ALA A 199 -9.80 5.69 -4.09
CA ALA A 199 -9.88 7.14 -4.19
C ALA A 199 -8.95 7.72 -5.26
N PHE A 200 -7.76 7.16 -5.41
CA PHE A 200 -6.75 7.53 -6.39
C PHE A 200 -6.58 6.39 -7.40
N SER A 201 -7.59 6.19 -8.22
CA SER A 201 -7.68 4.98 -9.04
C SER A 201 -6.79 5.00 -10.28
N GLN A 202 -6.36 3.81 -10.69
CA GLN A 202 -5.63 3.63 -11.95
C GLN A 202 -6.41 4.17 -13.16
N ALA A 203 -7.73 4.05 -13.15
CA ALA A 203 -8.60 4.56 -14.23
C ALA A 203 -8.52 6.09 -14.38
N GLU A 204 -8.13 6.79 -13.32
CA GLU A 204 -7.88 8.24 -13.31
C GLU A 204 -6.41 8.59 -13.62
N GLY A 205 -5.60 7.58 -13.94
CA GLY A 205 -4.18 7.74 -14.31
C GLY A 205 -3.19 7.65 -13.15
N TRP A 206 -3.64 7.29 -11.93
CA TRP A 206 -2.72 7.10 -10.82
C TRP A 206 -1.84 5.86 -11.00
N PRO A 207 -0.58 5.87 -10.55
CA PRO A 207 0.38 4.81 -10.81
C PRO A 207 0.24 3.65 -9.81
N PHE A 208 -0.98 3.20 -9.57
CA PHE A 208 -1.34 2.15 -8.63
C PHE A 208 -1.98 0.95 -9.33
N PRO A 209 -1.99 -0.24 -8.72
CA PRO A 209 -2.77 -1.37 -9.21
C PRO A 209 -4.26 -1.05 -9.29
N GLN A 210 -4.96 -1.71 -10.19
CA GLN A 210 -6.41 -1.64 -10.19
C GLN A 210 -6.98 -2.32 -8.94
N TYR A 211 -7.76 -1.59 -8.17
CA TYR A 211 -8.60 -2.16 -7.13
C TYR A 211 -9.76 -2.93 -7.78
N LEU A 212 -9.90 -4.21 -7.44
CA LEU A 212 -10.93 -5.09 -8.02
C LEU A 212 -12.11 -5.26 -7.09
N GLY A 213 -11.93 -5.07 -5.78
CA GLY A 213 -12.98 -5.14 -4.77
C GLY A 213 -12.49 -5.75 -3.46
N SER A 214 -13.44 -6.05 -2.56
CA SER A 214 -13.17 -6.60 -1.24
C SER A 214 -14.23 -7.60 -0.80
N CYS A 215 -13.85 -8.48 0.12
CA CYS A 215 -14.79 -9.30 0.89
C CYS A 215 -14.33 -9.39 2.33
N GLY A 216 -15.09 -8.78 3.24
CA GLY A 216 -14.73 -8.71 4.64
C GLY A 216 -13.41 -7.96 4.86
N ARG A 217 -12.43 -8.63 5.45
CA ARG A 217 -11.10 -8.09 5.76
C ARG A 217 -10.03 -8.44 4.72
N VAL A 218 -10.45 -8.73 3.49
CA VAL A 218 -9.58 -9.03 2.35
C VAL A 218 -9.89 -8.07 1.21
N ILE A 219 -8.86 -7.43 0.66
CA ILE A 219 -8.97 -6.71 -0.62
C ILE A 219 -8.40 -7.57 -1.75
N VAL A 220 -8.85 -7.29 -2.95
CA VAL A 220 -8.38 -7.92 -4.19
C VAL A 220 -7.95 -6.82 -5.14
N GLU A 221 -6.73 -6.96 -5.66
CA GLU A 221 -6.16 -6.03 -6.60
C GLU A 221 -5.54 -6.76 -7.81
N GLU A 222 -5.25 -6.03 -8.85
CA GLU A 222 -4.54 -6.51 -10.03
C GLU A 222 -3.17 -7.10 -9.63
N TYR A 223 -2.83 -8.25 -10.23
CA TYR A 223 -1.46 -8.73 -10.23
C TYR A 223 -0.66 -7.99 -11.30
N VAL A 224 0.10 -6.99 -10.91
CA VAL A 224 0.91 -6.17 -11.81
C VAL A 224 2.03 -6.98 -12.47
N GLY A 225 2.78 -7.75 -11.69
CA GLY A 225 3.92 -8.51 -12.20
C GLY A 225 4.95 -8.79 -11.11
N LYS A 226 6.23 -8.92 -11.52
CA LYS A 226 7.35 -9.06 -10.60
C LYS A 226 7.76 -7.70 -10.05
N THR A 227 8.20 -7.68 -8.79
CA THR A 227 8.74 -6.47 -8.15
C THR A 227 10.06 -6.04 -8.80
N ILE A 228 10.42 -4.77 -8.66
CA ILE A 228 11.64 -4.25 -9.30
C ILE A 228 12.92 -4.86 -8.73
N SER A 229 12.89 -5.45 -7.54
CA SER A 229 14.00 -6.25 -6.99
C SER A 229 14.43 -7.39 -7.94
N TYR A 230 13.49 -7.96 -8.70
CA TYR A 230 13.81 -8.97 -9.71
C TYR A 230 14.64 -8.43 -10.87
N TYR A 231 14.59 -7.12 -11.11
CA TYR A 231 15.24 -6.44 -12.25
C TYR A 231 16.55 -5.73 -11.86
N GLU A 232 17.02 -5.87 -10.62
CA GLU A 232 18.24 -5.20 -10.13
C GLU A 232 19.48 -5.52 -10.96
N ASP A 233 19.62 -6.78 -11.41
CA ASP A 233 20.73 -7.23 -12.25
C ASP A 233 20.34 -7.30 -13.77
N SER A 234 19.26 -6.68 -14.17
CA SER A 234 18.84 -6.62 -15.58
C SER A 234 19.77 -5.72 -16.43
N PRO A 235 19.76 -5.88 -17.77
CA PRO A 235 20.53 -5.01 -18.65
C PRO A 235 20.28 -3.52 -18.41
N TRP A 236 21.31 -2.69 -18.58
CA TRP A 236 21.28 -1.25 -18.33
C TRP A 236 20.05 -0.55 -18.91
N LYS A 237 19.71 -0.85 -20.17
CA LYS A 237 18.54 -0.23 -20.83
C LYS A 237 17.24 -0.48 -20.07
N GLN A 238 17.04 -1.66 -19.53
CA GLN A 238 15.85 -1.98 -18.73
C GLN A 238 15.86 -1.29 -17.37
N ARG A 239 17.02 -1.21 -16.72
CA ARG A 239 17.17 -0.53 -15.42
C ARG A 239 16.96 0.98 -15.54
N VAL A 240 17.47 1.62 -16.60
CA VAL A 240 17.26 3.06 -16.83
C VAL A 240 15.80 3.37 -17.16
N ASP A 241 15.10 2.49 -17.88
CA ASP A 241 13.66 2.64 -18.15
C ASP A 241 12.84 2.57 -16.84
N ILE A 242 13.09 1.57 -16.01
CA ILE A 242 12.43 1.45 -14.70
C ILE A 242 12.75 2.67 -13.82
N ALA A 243 14.01 3.10 -13.74
CA ALA A 243 14.41 4.29 -12.97
C ALA A 243 13.75 5.57 -13.47
N TYR A 244 13.60 5.72 -14.76
CA TYR A 244 12.84 6.82 -15.39
C TYR A 244 11.39 6.83 -14.91
N GLN A 245 10.72 5.68 -14.95
CA GLN A 245 9.33 5.56 -14.50
C GLN A 245 9.18 5.78 -13.00
N LEU A 246 10.12 5.32 -12.16
CA LEU A 246 10.13 5.60 -10.71
C LEU A 246 10.17 7.11 -10.42
N LEU A 247 10.97 7.87 -11.16
CA LEU A 247 11.02 9.33 -11.02
C LEU A 247 9.76 10.01 -11.56
N LEU A 248 9.12 9.47 -12.61
CA LEU A 248 7.81 9.96 -13.07
C LEU A 248 6.71 9.70 -12.03
N ILE A 249 6.72 8.53 -11.37
CA ILE A 249 5.82 8.23 -10.24
C ILE A 249 6.04 9.26 -9.12
N ALA A 250 7.29 9.49 -8.71
CA ALA A 250 7.61 10.49 -7.69
C ALA A 250 7.10 11.89 -8.07
N GLN A 251 7.23 12.27 -9.34
CA GLN A 251 6.73 13.54 -9.87
C GLN A 251 5.21 13.60 -9.79
N MET A 252 4.50 12.58 -10.30
CA MET A 252 3.04 12.52 -10.29
C MET A 252 2.47 12.56 -8.88
N LEU A 253 3.04 11.82 -7.94
CA LEU A 253 2.59 11.82 -6.55
C LEU A 253 2.84 13.16 -5.85
N THR A 254 3.86 13.91 -6.27
CA THR A 254 4.19 15.24 -5.70
C THR A 254 3.42 16.37 -6.39
N GLU A 255 3.33 16.32 -7.72
CA GLU A 255 2.85 17.41 -8.57
C GLU A 255 1.76 16.87 -9.52
N ASN A 256 0.49 17.11 -9.17
CA ASN A 256 -0.68 16.68 -9.93
C ASN A 256 -1.82 17.70 -9.77
N ASP A 257 -2.88 17.55 -10.55
CA ASP A 257 -4.00 18.49 -10.60
C ASP A 257 -5.09 18.23 -9.54
N SER A 258 -5.03 17.13 -8.76
CA SER A 258 -6.03 16.81 -7.74
C SER A 258 -6.05 17.77 -6.55
N GLY A 259 -4.96 18.51 -6.36
CA GLY A 259 -4.75 19.34 -5.18
C GLY A 259 -4.28 18.57 -3.95
N PHE A 260 -4.01 17.27 -4.08
CA PHE A 260 -3.37 16.45 -3.06
C PHE A 260 -1.94 16.09 -3.48
N SER A 261 -1.01 16.08 -2.52
CA SER A 261 0.29 15.45 -2.68
C SER A 261 0.34 14.17 -1.86
N LEU A 262 0.80 13.08 -2.47
CA LEU A 262 0.91 11.77 -1.85
C LEU A 262 2.39 11.49 -1.60
N TYR A 263 2.83 11.46 -0.34
CA TYR A 263 4.22 11.25 0.01
C TYR A 263 4.46 9.83 0.52
N MET A 264 5.33 9.09 -0.17
CA MET A 264 5.71 7.72 0.17
C MET A 264 6.63 7.73 1.40
N THR A 265 6.26 7.04 2.46
CA THR A 265 7.04 6.95 3.71
C THR A 265 7.80 5.62 3.83
N ASP A 266 7.36 4.60 3.10
CA ASP A 266 8.08 3.34 2.92
C ASP A 266 8.43 3.13 1.44
N VAL A 267 9.71 3.24 1.11
CA VAL A 267 10.22 3.08 -0.27
C VAL A 267 11.28 2.00 -0.29
N ASN A 268 10.90 0.86 -0.85
CA ASN A 268 11.79 -0.27 -1.11
C ASN A 268 11.47 -0.88 -2.48
N MET A 269 12.34 -1.76 -2.99
CA MET A 269 12.19 -2.34 -4.31
C MET A 269 10.99 -3.27 -4.46
N ASP A 270 10.47 -3.84 -3.37
CA ASP A 270 9.34 -4.75 -3.40
C ASP A 270 7.99 -4.01 -3.41
N ASN A 271 8.01 -2.70 -3.13
CA ASN A 271 6.81 -1.85 -3.20
C ASN A 271 6.49 -1.38 -4.63
N PHE A 272 7.35 -1.67 -5.60
CA PHE A 272 7.13 -1.37 -7.03
C PHE A 272 7.16 -2.65 -7.84
N ALA A 273 6.25 -2.77 -8.82
CA ALA A 273 6.21 -3.92 -9.73
C ALA A 273 6.12 -3.49 -11.19
N VAL A 274 6.59 -4.37 -12.07
CA VAL A 274 6.62 -4.14 -13.52
C VAL A 274 5.56 -4.98 -14.19
N ARG A 275 4.62 -4.33 -14.87
CA ARG A 275 3.60 -4.97 -15.70
C ARG A 275 4.22 -5.61 -16.95
N SER A 276 3.50 -6.51 -17.59
CA SER A 276 3.98 -7.21 -18.80
C SER A 276 4.30 -6.30 -19.98
N ASP A 277 3.71 -5.11 -20.05
CA ASP A 277 3.98 -4.06 -21.03
C ASP A 277 5.16 -3.15 -20.68
N GLY A 278 5.82 -3.40 -19.55
CA GLY A 278 6.94 -2.61 -19.05
C GLY A 278 6.55 -1.46 -18.11
N THR A 279 5.26 -1.22 -17.88
CA THR A 279 4.79 -0.15 -16.98
C THR A 279 5.12 -0.47 -15.53
N VAL A 280 5.72 0.49 -14.82
CA VAL A 280 6.01 0.39 -13.37
C VAL A 280 4.86 0.99 -12.57
N LEU A 281 4.41 0.27 -11.54
CA LEU A 281 3.39 0.74 -10.60
C LEU A 281 3.88 0.61 -9.16
N LEU A 282 3.41 1.50 -8.29
CA LEU A 282 3.57 1.40 -6.83
C LEU A 282 2.47 0.45 -6.31
N VAL A 283 2.86 -0.74 -5.83
CA VAL A 283 1.94 -1.84 -5.46
C VAL A 283 1.71 -1.98 -3.95
N ASP A 284 2.35 -1.15 -3.14
CA ASP A 284 2.15 -1.07 -1.69
C ASP A 284 1.97 0.40 -1.31
N VAL A 285 0.73 0.78 -1.02
CA VAL A 285 0.35 2.18 -0.75
C VAL A 285 -0.15 2.40 0.67
N GLU A 286 0.05 1.43 1.57
CA GLU A 286 -0.36 1.55 2.97
C GLU A 286 0.36 2.69 3.70
N SER A 287 1.63 2.91 3.34
CA SER A 287 2.53 3.90 3.95
C SER A 287 2.62 5.15 3.06
N VAL A 288 1.50 5.89 2.97
CA VAL A 288 1.40 7.14 2.20
C VAL A 288 0.76 8.24 3.04
N VAL A 289 1.49 9.35 3.19
CA VAL A 289 0.96 10.60 3.76
C VAL A 289 0.28 11.41 2.66
N ILE A 290 -0.98 11.78 2.86
CA ILE A 290 -1.71 12.62 1.90
C ILE A 290 -1.84 14.04 2.45
N VAL A 291 -1.28 15.01 1.72
CA VAL A 291 -1.31 16.43 2.07
C VAL A 291 -2.26 17.17 1.15
N ASP A 292 -3.26 17.81 1.75
CA ASP A 292 -4.16 18.72 1.06
C ASP A 292 -3.49 20.07 0.83
N ARG A 293 -3.06 20.33 -0.39
CA ARG A 293 -2.35 21.56 -0.77
C ARG A 293 -3.18 22.83 -0.64
N PHE A 294 -4.52 22.71 -0.61
CA PHE A 294 -5.44 23.85 -0.50
C PHE A 294 -5.85 24.15 0.94
N ASN A 295 -5.63 23.22 1.88
CA ASN A 295 -6.06 23.36 3.27
C ASN A 295 -4.98 23.96 4.19
N LEU A 296 -3.83 24.29 3.65
CA LEU A 296 -2.78 24.93 4.44
C LEU A 296 -3.27 26.30 4.88
N LYS A 297 -3.22 26.56 6.19
CA LYS A 297 -3.64 27.84 6.79
C LYS A 297 -3.04 29.00 5.98
N LYS A 298 -3.85 29.99 5.64
CA LYS A 298 -3.51 31.16 4.81
C LYS A 298 -2.44 32.08 5.43
N ASP A 299 -1.41 31.52 6.05
CA ASP A 299 -0.20 32.26 6.30
C ASP A 299 0.58 32.30 4.99
N GLN A 300 0.44 33.41 4.25
CA GLN A 300 1.03 33.61 2.92
C GLN A 300 2.55 33.36 2.90
N ASN A 301 3.22 33.42 4.04
CA ASN A 301 4.65 33.07 4.17
C ASN A 301 4.91 31.55 4.18
N PHE A 302 3.94 30.72 4.53
CA PHE A 302 4.05 29.25 4.53
C PHE A 302 3.67 28.62 3.20
N LEU A 303 2.67 29.17 2.48
CA LEU A 303 2.17 28.63 1.20
C LEU A 303 3.23 28.54 0.10
N ASN A 304 4.30 29.33 0.20
CA ASN A 304 5.42 29.34 -0.75
C ASN A 304 6.68 28.62 -0.26
N LYS A 305 6.67 28.06 0.94
CA LYS A 305 7.85 27.36 1.46
C LYS A 305 7.80 25.89 1.02
N ARG A 306 8.71 25.54 0.13
CA ARG A 306 9.01 24.16 -0.22
C ARG A 306 9.75 23.51 0.94
N HIS A 307 9.30 22.33 1.35
CA HIS A 307 10.04 21.49 2.29
C HIS A 307 11.19 20.79 1.56
N HIS A 308 12.34 20.73 2.23
CA HIS A 308 13.54 20.03 1.76
C HIS A 308 13.82 18.86 2.70
N SER A 309 13.60 17.63 2.24
CA SER A 309 13.88 16.42 3.02
C SER A 309 15.39 16.22 3.21
N LYS A 310 15.81 16.05 4.46
CA LYS A 310 17.20 15.83 4.85
C LYS A 310 17.34 14.50 5.58
N GLY A 311 18.32 13.70 5.17
CA GLY A 311 18.72 12.50 5.91
C GLY A 311 19.61 12.87 7.10
N GLN A 312 19.04 13.13 8.28
CA GLN A 312 19.83 13.61 9.44
C GLN A 312 20.09 12.58 10.53
N PHE A 313 19.27 11.55 10.68
CA PHE A 313 19.28 10.71 11.88
C PHE A 313 19.73 9.24 11.68
N CYS A 314 19.73 8.72 10.49
CA CYS A 314 20.31 7.42 10.18
C CYS A 314 21.04 7.45 8.83
N LYS A 315 22.13 6.69 8.73
CA LYS A 315 22.97 6.68 7.53
C LYS A 315 22.23 6.00 6.36
N ASP A 316 21.40 5.01 6.65
CA ASP A 316 20.87 4.06 5.66
C ASP A 316 19.34 3.94 5.73
N CYS A 317 18.61 4.97 6.20
CA CYS A 317 17.14 4.98 6.23
C CYS A 317 16.56 6.23 5.56
N LEU A 318 15.28 6.16 5.23
CA LEU A 318 14.50 7.30 4.77
C LEU A 318 14.08 8.14 5.98
N ASN A 319 14.69 9.32 6.13
CA ASN A 319 14.39 10.27 7.20
C ASN A 319 13.39 11.31 6.75
N PHE A 320 12.32 11.49 7.51
CA PHE A 320 11.34 12.54 7.27
C PHE A 320 10.64 12.93 8.58
N SER A 321 9.94 14.06 8.55
CA SER A 321 9.09 14.54 9.63
C SER A 321 7.66 14.66 9.09
N PHE A 322 6.71 14.03 9.75
CA PHE A 322 5.28 14.18 9.40
C PHE A 322 4.84 15.64 9.51
N ASP A 323 5.29 16.37 10.54
CA ASP A 323 4.95 17.76 10.74
C ASP A 323 5.47 18.61 9.56
N ASP A 324 6.68 18.36 9.10
CA ASP A 324 7.22 19.05 7.94
C ASP A 324 6.45 18.75 6.66
N LEU A 325 6.08 17.50 6.43
CA LEU A 325 5.25 17.12 5.28
C LEU A 325 3.87 17.77 5.34
N CYS A 326 3.21 17.73 6.51
CA CYS A 326 1.86 18.28 6.69
C CYS A 326 1.77 19.79 6.61
N ASN A 327 2.86 20.50 6.93
CA ASN A 327 2.88 21.97 7.01
C ASN A 327 3.39 22.67 5.75
N HIS A 328 3.73 21.94 4.68
CA HIS A 328 4.26 22.52 3.44
C HIS A 328 3.40 22.13 2.23
N SER A 329 3.13 23.08 1.34
CA SER A 329 2.34 22.84 0.13
C SER A 329 3.04 21.95 -0.91
N GLN A 330 4.36 21.96 -0.89
CA GLN A 330 5.23 21.12 -1.72
C GLN A 330 6.41 20.62 -0.91
N SER A 331 6.72 19.34 -1.02
CA SER A 331 7.94 18.73 -0.51
C SER A 331 8.67 18.00 -1.63
N ASP A 332 10.00 18.01 -1.59
CA ASP A 332 10.82 17.20 -2.49
C ASP A 332 10.96 15.74 -2.02
N HIS A 333 10.10 15.32 -1.07
CA HIS A 333 10.20 14.06 -0.35
C HIS A 333 10.20 12.85 -1.26
N ASN A 334 9.27 12.77 -2.24
CA ASN A 334 9.22 11.62 -3.14
C ASN A 334 10.47 11.51 -4.02
N TYR A 335 11.02 12.64 -4.46
CA TYR A 335 12.31 12.64 -5.19
C TYR A 335 13.45 12.17 -4.29
N TYR A 336 13.47 12.64 -3.04
CA TYR A 336 14.43 12.17 -2.03
C TYR A 336 14.29 10.66 -1.81
N ALA A 337 13.08 10.18 -1.60
CA ALA A 337 12.78 8.77 -1.33
C ALA A 337 13.25 7.85 -2.48
N ILE A 338 12.95 8.19 -3.73
CA ILE A 338 13.39 7.40 -4.88
C ILE A 338 14.90 7.52 -5.08
N CYS A 339 15.46 8.73 -5.12
CA CYS A 339 16.89 8.89 -5.39
C CYS A 339 17.76 8.25 -4.31
N LYS A 340 17.48 8.54 -3.02
CA LYS A 340 18.26 8.02 -1.89
C LYS A 340 17.93 6.57 -1.55
N GLY A 341 16.66 6.18 -1.64
CA GLY A 341 16.20 4.85 -1.27
C GLY A 341 16.49 3.78 -2.32
N LEU A 342 16.48 4.13 -3.62
CA LEU A 342 16.56 3.12 -4.68
C LEU A 342 17.71 3.35 -5.67
N LEU A 343 17.96 4.60 -6.13
CA LEU A 343 18.80 4.81 -7.30
C LEU A 343 20.29 4.79 -7.02
N VAL A 344 20.74 5.36 -5.88
CA VAL A 344 22.16 5.42 -5.52
C VAL A 344 22.60 4.22 -4.69
N PRO A 345 23.90 3.85 -4.71
CA PRO A 345 24.47 2.88 -3.78
C PRO A 345 24.34 3.35 -2.32
N GLU A 346 24.50 2.41 -1.39
CA GLU A 346 24.46 2.65 0.06
C GLU A 346 23.02 2.83 0.62
N SER A 347 22.00 2.44 -0.13
CA SER A 347 20.66 2.30 0.40
C SER A 347 20.53 1.01 1.20
N TYR A 348 19.75 1.02 2.27
CA TYR A 348 19.41 -0.18 3.05
C TYR A 348 18.73 -1.25 2.17
N TYR A 349 17.92 -0.82 1.20
CA TYR A 349 17.14 -1.71 0.32
C TYR A 349 17.82 -2.01 -1.02
N SER A 350 18.84 -1.27 -1.42
CA SER A 350 19.61 -1.50 -2.65
C SER A 350 21.09 -1.15 -2.42
N PRO A 351 21.89 -2.08 -1.88
CA PRO A 351 23.30 -1.81 -1.58
C PRO A 351 24.11 -1.37 -2.79
N LYS A 352 23.78 -1.85 -3.99
CA LYS A 352 24.42 -1.47 -5.27
C LYS A 352 23.84 -0.16 -5.83
N GLY A 353 22.58 0.18 -5.46
CA GLY A 353 21.77 1.17 -6.15
C GLY A 353 21.22 0.66 -7.47
N PHE A 354 19.97 0.95 -7.78
CA PHE A 354 19.31 0.42 -9.00
C PHE A 354 19.98 0.90 -10.30
N LEU A 355 20.63 2.08 -10.26
CA LEU A 355 21.41 2.63 -11.38
C LEU A 355 22.92 2.35 -11.26
N HIS A 356 23.33 1.22 -10.65
CA HIS A 356 24.73 0.82 -10.64
C HIS A 356 25.28 0.60 -12.06
N GLU A 357 26.60 0.70 -12.24
CA GLU A 357 27.29 0.42 -13.50
C GLU A 357 26.75 1.23 -14.69
N ILE A 358 26.62 2.55 -14.50
CA ILE A 358 26.27 3.46 -15.60
C ILE A 358 27.36 3.35 -16.69
N PRO A 359 26.99 3.07 -17.97
CA PRO A 359 27.99 2.97 -19.05
C PRO A 359 28.86 4.25 -19.15
N GLU A 360 30.17 4.08 -19.30
CA GLU A 360 31.13 5.18 -19.28
C GLU A 360 30.82 6.25 -20.33
N ASN A 361 30.44 5.83 -21.54
CA ASN A 361 30.03 6.75 -22.62
C ASN A 361 28.79 7.56 -22.23
N VAL A 362 27.80 6.98 -21.57
CA VAL A 362 26.61 7.68 -21.07
C VAL A 362 27.02 8.68 -20.00
N ASN A 363 27.80 8.23 -19.01
CA ASN A 363 28.19 9.08 -17.90
C ASN A 363 29.06 10.27 -18.33
N THR A 364 30.00 10.03 -19.23
CA THR A 364 30.87 11.10 -19.78
C THR A 364 30.09 12.16 -20.55
N GLN A 365 29.07 11.77 -21.29
CA GLN A 365 28.25 12.68 -22.10
C GLN A 365 27.21 13.44 -21.27
N THR A 366 26.69 12.84 -20.21
CA THR A 366 25.49 13.34 -19.52
C THR A 366 25.73 13.74 -18.05
N ASN A 367 26.82 13.31 -17.45
CA ASN A 367 27.07 13.39 -16.00
C ASN A 367 25.93 12.78 -15.15
N LEU A 368 25.28 11.72 -15.64
CA LEU A 368 24.11 11.15 -15.01
C LEU A 368 24.38 10.71 -13.57
N SER A 369 25.53 10.09 -13.28
CA SER A 369 25.91 9.69 -11.94
C SER A 369 25.97 10.85 -10.96
N VAL A 370 26.53 12.00 -11.39
CA VAL A 370 26.63 13.21 -10.58
C VAL A 370 25.23 13.79 -10.30
N LEU A 371 24.35 13.80 -11.30
CA LEU A 371 22.98 14.29 -11.15
C LEU A 371 22.14 13.41 -10.21
N VAL A 372 22.28 12.08 -10.31
CA VAL A 372 21.59 11.15 -9.41
C VAL A 372 22.11 11.27 -7.99
N GLN A 373 23.41 11.46 -7.79
CA GLN A 373 23.99 11.75 -6.48
C GLN A 373 23.50 13.10 -5.93
N GLU A 374 23.41 14.12 -6.76
CA GLU A 374 22.86 15.43 -6.36
C GLU A 374 21.36 15.33 -6.01
N CYS A 375 20.59 14.43 -6.66
CA CYS A 375 19.22 14.15 -6.25
C CYS A 375 19.16 13.48 -4.87
N ALA A 376 20.02 12.50 -4.61
CA ALA A 376 20.05 11.79 -3.34
C ALA A 376 20.54 12.69 -2.19
N ASN A 377 21.62 13.44 -2.40
CA ASN A 377 22.29 14.27 -1.41
C ASN A 377 22.57 15.68 -1.99
N PRO A 378 21.55 16.55 -2.06
CA PRO A 378 21.68 17.83 -2.73
C PRO A 378 22.64 18.79 -2.02
N SER A 379 23.49 19.45 -2.79
CA SER A 379 24.43 20.43 -2.33
C SER A 379 23.75 21.75 -1.88
N THR A 380 22.59 22.05 -2.46
CA THR A 380 21.79 23.24 -2.16
C THR A 380 20.34 22.90 -1.88
N LEU A 381 19.66 23.71 -1.07
CA LEU A 381 18.23 23.55 -0.76
C LEU A 381 17.38 23.56 -2.02
N PHE A 382 16.38 22.70 -2.05
CA PHE A 382 15.40 22.55 -3.15
C PHE A 382 16.00 22.18 -4.52
N ASN A 383 17.25 21.72 -4.56
CA ASN A 383 17.93 21.41 -5.80
C ASN A 383 17.28 20.21 -6.52
N ARG A 384 16.60 19.29 -5.78
CA ARG A 384 15.87 18.14 -6.38
C ARG A 384 14.86 18.58 -7.42
N PHE A 385 14.11 19.65 -7.18
CA PHE A 385 13.17 20.22 -8.16
C PHE A 385 13.83 20.72 -9.45
N ARG A 386 15.15 20.96 -9.45
CA ARG A 386 15.93 21.38 -10.63
C ARG A 386 16.64 20.22 -11.30
N VAL A 387 17.09 19.26 -10.49
CA VAL A 387 17.92 18.13 -10.95
C VAL A 387 17.08 17.03 -11.55
N VAL A 388 15.95 16.69 -10.92
CA VAL A 388 15.06 15.59 -11.38
C VAL A 388 14.56 15.81 -12.81
N PRO A 389 14.08 17.00 -13.22
CA PRO A 389 13.70 17.21 -14.63
C PRO A 389 14.86 16.98 -15.61
N LYS A 390 16.11 17.31 -15.23
CA LYS A 390 17.29 17.05 -16.07
C LYS A 390 17.59 15.56 -16.15
N ILE A 391 17.50 14.83 -15.04
CA ILE A 391 17.66 13.37 -15.00
C ILE A 391 16.61 12.72 -15.90
N LEU A 392 15.35 13.10 -15.78
CA LEU A 392 14.26 12.60 -16.62
C LEU A 392 14.51 12.87 -18.10
N GLN A 393 14.96 14.06 -18.48
CA GLN A 393 15.30 14.39 -19.86
C GLN A 393 16.42 13.51 -20.41
N ILE A 394 17.49 13.30 -19.63
CA ILE A 394 18.59 12.43 -19.99
C ILE A 394 18.12 10.99 -20.13
N MET A 395 17.44 10.43 -19.12
CA MET A 395 16.96 9.05 -19.16
C MET A 395 16.04 8.82 -20.35
N LYS A 396 15.12 9.76 -20.64
CA LYS A 396 14.24 9.69 -21.80
C LYS A 396 15.00 9.63 -23.13
N SER A 397 16.16 10.29 -23.22
CA SER A 397 16.98 10.25 -24.45
C SER A 397 17.77 8.95 -24.62
N LEU A 398 17.86 8.12 -23.57
CA LEU A 398 18.54 6.82 -23.56
C LEU A 398 17.60 5.65 -23.88
N LEU A 399 16.28 5.86 -23.86
CA LEU A 399 15.23 4.85 -24.13
C LEU A 399 14.91 4.77 -25.60
#